data_bfc2a76832d83307cce9bfcd96d78224
#
_entry.id   bfc2a76832d83307cce9bfcd96d78224
#
_cell.length_a   1.000
_cell.length_b   1.000
_cell.length_c   1.000
_cell.angle_alpha   90.00
_cell.angle_beta   90.00
_cell.angle_gamma   90.00
#
_symmetry.space_group_name_H-M   'P 1'
#
loop_
_entity.id
_entity.type
_entity.pdbx_description
1 polymer ?
#
loop_
_entity_poly.entity_id
_entity_poly.type
_entity_poly.pdbx_seq_one_letter_code
_entity_poly.pdbx_strand_id
1 'polypeptide(L)'
;MASAKIVYASMTGNDEEIADILEEAFENLDVDVDVSEISQTDAAEFEDYDIDIIVTYTYGDGELPDEAVDFFEDLQEEDLNGKIFGCAGSGDTFYDDFAKSVDDFADAFKKTGAVEGAPVVKIDLAPEEDDITALQAFAKQLLATYNAQN
;
A
#
# COMPACT_ATOMS: atom_id res chain seq x y z
N MET A 1 17.84 9.22 -6.44
CA MET A 1 17.31 7.85 -6.35
C MET A 1 15.99 7.87 -5.60
N ALA A 2 14.96 7.23 -6.13
CA ALA A 2 13.66 7.19 -5.48
C ALA A 2 13.69 6.33 -4.22
N SER A 3 12.87 6.68 -3.25
CA SER A 3 12.69 5.90 -2.02
C SER A 3 11.22 5.53 -1.85
N ALA A 4 10.98 4.34 -1.31
CA ALA A 4 9.63 3.83 -1.08
C ALA A 4 9.47 3.33 0.35
N LYS A 5 8.32 3.61 0.94
CA LYS A 5 7.95 3.10 2.25
C LYS A 5 6.71 2.22 2.10
N ILE A 6 6.83 0.97 2.52
CA ILE A 6 5.71 0.02 2.50
C ILE A 6 5.31 -0.25 3.95
N VAL A 7 4.05 0.02 4.26
CA VAL A 7 3.48 -0.24 5.59
C VAL A 7 2.38 -1.27 5.41
N TYR A 8 2.49 -2.38 6.13
CA TYR A 8 1.53 -3.47 5.97
C TYR A 8 0.84 -3.85 7.28
N ALA A 9 -0.40 -4.33 7.13
CA ALA A 9 -1.17 -4.94 8.20
C ALA A 9 -1.44 -6.38 7.80
N SER A 10 -1.09 -7.35 8.65
CA SER A 10 -1.29 -8.76 8.31
C SER A 10 -1.67 -9.57 9.52
N MET A 11 -2.80 -10.29 9.42
CA MET A 11 -3.22 -11.23 10.44
C MET A 11 -2.79 -12.65 10.10
N THR A 12 -2.88 -13.03 8.82
CA THR A 12 -2.63 -14.40 8.36
C THR A 12 -1.33 -14.58 7.60
N GLY A 13 -0.58 -13.48 7.39
CA GLY A 13 0.66 -13.50 6.61
C GLY A 13 0.48 -13.17 5.13
N ASN A 14 -0.74 -13.11 4.61
CA ASN A 14 -0.98 -12.80 3.19
C ASN A 14 -0.46 -11.41 2.81
N ASP A 15 -0.72 -10.40 3.62
CA ASP A 15 -0.29 -9.04 3.33
C ASP A 15 1.21 -8.87 3.54
N GLU A 16 1.79 -9.60 4.49
CA GLU A 16 3.24 -9.63 4.64
C GLU A 16 3.89 -10.19 3.37
N GLU A 17 3.32 -11.26 2.81
CA GLU A 17 3.81 -11.82 1.55
C GLU A 17 3.68 -10.82 0.40
N ILE A 18 2.55 -10.09 0.33
CA ILE A 18 2.36 -9.02 -0.67
C ILE A 18 3.44 -7.94 -0.50
N ALA A 19 3.69 -7.53 0.75
CA ALA A 19 4.73 -6.53 1.03
C ALA A 19 6.11 -7.02 0.62
N ASP A 20 6.43 -8.30 0.86
CA ASP A 20 7.70 -8.89 0.47
C ASP A 20 7.86 -8.91 -1.06
N ILE A 21 6.80 -9.23 -1.79
CA ILE A 21 6.81 -9.21 -3.25
C ILE A 21 7.07 -7.80 -3.77
N LEU A 22 6.42 -6.80 -3.18
CA LEU A 22 6.63 -5.40 -3.55
C LEU A 22 8.04 -4.92 -3.22
N GLU A 23 8.56 -5.32 -2.06
CA GLU A 23 9.93 -4.98 -1.67
C GLU A 23 10.93 -5.48 -2.71
N GLU A 24 10.83 -6.75 -3.09
CA GLU A 24 11.70 -7.32 -4.10
C GLU A 24 11.54 -6.62 -5.45
N ALA A 25 10.31 -6.31 -5.85
CA ALA A 25 10.04 -5.61 -7.11
C ALA A 25 10.71 -4.24 -7.13
N PHE A 26 10.63 -3.48 -6.04
CA PHE A 26 11.28 -2.16 -5.97
C PHE A 26 12.80 -2.29 -5.94
N GLU A 27 13.34 -3.27 -5.21
CA GLU A 27 14.79 -3.51 -5.19
C GLU A 27 15.32 -3.80 -6.59
N ASN A 28 14.57 -4.58 -7.38
CA ASN A 28 14.94 -4.88 -8.76
C ASN A 28 14.86 -3.65 -9.67
N LEU A 29 14.19 -2.60 -9.24
CA LEU A 29 14.08 -1.33 -9.97
C LEU A 29 15.06 -0.27 -9.43
N ASP A 30 15.99 -0.67 -8.57
CA ASP A 30 16.97 0.22 -7.92
C ASP A 30 16.33 1.31 -7.06
N VAL A 31 15.21 1.01 -6.42
CA VAL A 31 14.54 1.90 -5.47
C VAL A 31 14.94 1.48 -4.06
N ASP A 32 15.29 2.46 -3.23
CA ASP A 32 15.50 2.21 -1.81
C ASP A 32 14.14 1.98 -1.15
N VAL A 33 13.96 0.83 -0.52
CA VAL A 33 12.67 0.48 0.05
C VAL A 33 12.80 0.11 1.52
N ASP A 34 11.86 0.58 2.33
CA ASP A 34 11.75 0.23 3.73
C ASP A 34 10.36 -0.34 3.99
N VAL A 35 10.30 -1.45 4.71
CA VAL A 35 9.05 -2.16 5.00
C VAL A 35 8.86 -2.24 6.50
N SER A 36 7.68 -1.88 6.99
CA SER A 36 7.37 -2.01 8.40
C SER A 36 5.90 -2.38 8.61
N GLU A 37 5.62 -2.95 9.78
CA GLU A 37 4.26 -3.31 10.17
C GLU A 37 3.51 -2.07 10.66
N ILE A 38 2.24 -1.97 10.29
CA ILE A 38 1.42 -0.79 10.57
C ILE A 38 1.30 -0.50 12.08
N SER A 39 1.28 -1.53 12.90
CA SER A 39 1.20 -1.37 14.36
C SER A 39 2.48 -0.79 14.98
N GLN A 40 3.58 -0.79 14.23
CA GLN A 40 4.90 -0.31 14.67
C GLN A 40 5.33 0.96 13.95
N THR A 41 4.43 1.59 13.19
CA THR A 41 4.78 2.67 12.28
C THR A 41 3.87 3.87 12.50
N ASP A 42 4.45 5.07 12.48
CA ASP A 42 3.68 6.32 12.50
C ASP A 42 3.42 6.79 11.06
N ALA A 43 2.23 7.33 10.81
CA ALA A 43 1.88 7.84 9.48
C ALA A 43 2.83 8.97 9.03
N ALA A 44 3.38 9.73 9.96
CA ALA A 44 4.35 10.80 9.66
C ALA A 44 5.63 10.28 8.99
N GLU A 45 5.94 8.99 9.11
CA GLU A 45 7.11 8.41 8.45
C GLU A 45 7.02 8.51 6.94
N PHE A 46 5.80 8.56 6.38
CA PHE A 46 5.62 8.73 4.94
C PHE A 46 6.19 10.04 4.39
N GLU A 47 6.35 11.06 5.24
CA GLU A 47 6.93 12.33 4.80
C GLU A 47 8.38 12.20 4.33
N ASP A 48 9.08 11.15 4.77
CA ASP A 48 10.49 10.95 4.47
C ASP A 48 10.74 10.15 3.17
N TYR A 49 9.69 9.71 2.50
CA TYR A 49 9.80 8.85 1.32
C TYR A 49 9.06 9.44 0.13
N ASP A 50 9.51 9.10 -1.08
CA ASP A 50 8.93 9.60 -2.33
C ASP A 50 7.67 8.85 -2.74
N ILE A 51 7.65 7.54 -2.47
CA ILE A 51 6.55 6.65 -2.83
C ILE A 51 6.06 5.97 -1.55
N ASP A 52 4.80 6.18 -1.23
CA ASP A 52 4.20 5.71 0.02
C ASP A 52 3.13 4.65 -0.28
N ILE A 53 3.27 3.49 0.33
CA ILE A 53 2.43 2.33 0.00
C ILE A 53 1.83 1.72 1.26
N ILE A 54 0.54 1.46 1.22
CA ILE A 54 -0.17 0.68 2.24
C ILE A 54 -0.53 -0.68 1.63
N VAL A 55 -0.27 -1.72 2.41
CA VAL A 55 -0.72 -3.09 2.11
C VAL A 55 -1.59 -3.55 3.28
N THR A 56 -2.86 -3.80 3.02
CA THR A 56 -3.83 -4.06 4.08
C THR A 56 -4.75 -5.22 3.72
N TYR A 57 -5.39 -5.80 4.73
CA TYR A 57 -6.47 -6.77 4.50
C TYR A 57 -7.82 -6.15 4.92
N THR A 58 -8.91 -6.75 4.46
CA THR A 58 -10.25 -6.32 4.84
C THR A 58 -10.84 -7.36 5.79
N TYR A 59 -11.31 -6.89 6.94
CA TYR A 59 -11.89 -7.75 7.95
C TYR A 59 -13.40 -7.87 7.71
N GLY A 60 -13.90 -9.11 7.66
CA GLY A 60 -15.32 -9.35 7.48
C GLY A 60 -15.93 -8.59 6.30
N ASP A 61 -17.02 -7.89 6.53
CA ASP A 61 -17.79 -7.17 5.50
C ASP A 61 -17.27 -5.75 5.25
N GLY A 62 -15.98 -5.62 4.99
CA GLY A 62 -15.41 -4.33 4.58
C GLY A 62 -14.83 -3.50 5.70
N GLU A 63 -14.56 -4.09 6.85
CA GLU A 63 -13.98 -3.38 7.98
C GLU A 63 -12.47 -3.28 7.88
N LEU A 64 -11.93 -2.16 8.39
CA LEU A 64 -10.48 -2.00 8.53
C LEU A 64 -9.96 -2.96 9.61
N PRO A 65 -8.73 -3.47 9.45
CA PRO A 65 -8.08 -4.20 10.54
C PRO A 65 -8.01 -3.32 11.80
N ASP A 66 -8.25 -3.90 12.97
CA ASP A 66 -8.18 -3.16 14.23
C ASP A 66 -6.84 -2.44 14.40
N GLU A 67 -5.76 -3.11 14.03
CA GLU A 67 -4.40 -2.57 14.14
C GLU A 67 -4.13 -1.41 13.20
N ALA A 68 -4.98 -1.20 12.19
CA ALA A 68 -4.81 -0.15 11.18
C ALA A 68 -5.65 1.10 11.45
N VAL A 69 -6.60 1.03 12.40
CA VAL A 69 -7.56 2.13 12.60
C VAL A 69 -6.87 3.44 13.00
N ASP A 70 -5.95 3.39 13.95
CA ASP A 70 -5.25 4.59 14.40
C ASP A 70 -4.37 5.17 13.28
N PHE A 71 -3.67 4.31 12.56
CA PHE A 71 -2.86 4.73 11.42
C PHE A 71 -3.72 5.38 10.33
N PHE A 72 -4.87 4.79 10.05
CA PHE A 72 -5.81 5.31 9.06
C PHE A 72 -6.28 6.73 9.42
N GLU A 73 -6.60 6.95 10.69
CA GLU A 73 -7.02 8.27 11.15
C GLU A 73 -5.87 9.28 11.08
N ASP A 74 -4.70 8.89 11.54
CA ASP A 74 -3.52 9.76 11.54
C ASP A 74 -3.07 10.11 10.12
N LEU A 75 -3.16 9.17 9.19
CA LEU A 75 -2.79 9.38 7.80
C LEU A 75 -3.53 10.56 7.18
N GLN A 76 -4.83 10.67 7.46
CA GLN A 76 -5.67 11.70 6.86
C GLN A 76 -5.27 13.12 7.28
N GLU A 77 -4.49 13.25 8.35
CA GLU A 77 -4.00 14.54 8.87
C GLU A 77 -2.61 14.92 8.35
N GLU A 78 -1.95 14.00 7.63
CA GLU A 78 -0.62 14.26 7.11
C GLU A 78 -0.65 15.13 5.85
N ASP A 79 0.41 15.89 5.63
CA ASP A 79 0.62 16.64 4.39
C ASP A 79 1.64 15.88 3.55
N LEU A 80 1.16 15.21 2.52
CA LEU A 80 1.99 14.42 1.62
C LEU A 80 1.97 14.98 0.20
N ASN A 81 1.82 16.30 0.08
CA ASN A 81 1.90 16.96 -1.23
C ASN A 81 3.25 16.65 -1.88
N GLY A 82 3.22 16.30 -3.16
CA GLY A 82 4.42 15.95 -3.91
C GLY A 82 4.81 14.47 -3.81
N LYS A 83 4.14 13.71 -2.95
CA LYS A 83 4.38 12.27 -2.83
C LYS A 83 3.48 11.48 -3.77
N ILE A 84 3.92 10.29 -4.12
CA ILE A 84 3.15 9.32 -4.89
C ILE A 84 2.69 8.23 -3.94
N PHE A 85 1.45 7.78 -4.07
CA PHE A 85 0.96 6.69 -3.23
C PHE A 85 0.42 5.53 -4.04
N GLY A 86 0.38 4.37 -3.42
CA GLY A 86 -0.30 3.20 -3.94
C GLY A 86 -0.86 2.36 -2.81
N CYS A 87 -1.92 1.64 -3.08
CA CYS A 87 -2.54 0.74 -2.11
C CYS A 87 -2.76 -0.63 -2.73
N ALA A 88 -2.45 -1.65 -1.98
CA ALA A 88 -2.68 -3.03 -2.37
C ALA A 88 -3.15 -3.81 -1.14
N GLY A 89 -3.68 -4.98 -1.35
CA GLY A 89 -4.06 -5.78 -0.21
C GLY A 89 -4.88 -6.99 -0.55
N SER A 90 -5.16 -7.76 0.48
CA SER A 90 -5.91 -9.00 0.38
C SER A 90 -7.33 -8.83 0.91
N GLY A 91 -8.20 -9.69 0.46
CA GLY A 91 -9.56 -9.81 0.92
C GLY A 91 -10.08 -11.18 0.57
N ASP A 92 -11.37 -11.38 0.76
CA ASP A 92 -12.05 -12.64 0.42
C ASP A 92 -13.24 -12.30 -0.46
N THR A 93 -13.27 -12.84 -1.68
CA THR A 93 -14.34 -12.60 -2.63
C THR A 93 -15.67 -13.18 -2.15
N PHE A 94 -15.66 -13.97 -1.08
CA PHE A 94 -16.88 -14.44 -0.43
C PHE A 94 -17.72 -13.25 0.08
N TYR A 95 -17.08 -12.14 0.47
CA TYR A 95 -17.78 -10.97 0.99
C TYR A 95 -18.08 -9.96 -0.12
N ASP A 96 -19.23 -9.27 -0.02
CA ASP A 96 -19.66 -8.27 -1.02
C ASP A 96 -18.68 -7.12 -1.15
N ASP A 97 -18.09 -6.70 -0.03
CA ASP A 97 -17.13 -5.60 0.00
C ASP A 97 -15.68 -6.12 -0.10
N PHE A 98 -15.39 -6.83 -1.18
CA PHE A 98 -14.09 -7.43 -1.41
C PHE A 98 -12.95 -6.40 -1.31
N ALA A 99 -12.04 -6.64 -0.37
CA ALA A 99 -10.83 -5.82 -0.17
C ALA A 99 -11.10 -4.31 -0.06
N LYS A 100 -12.23 -3.96 0.55
CA LYS A 100 -12.67 -2.56 0.68
C LYS A 100 -11.68 -1.68 1.43
N SER A 101 -10.93 -2.22 2.42
CA SER A 101 -9.96 -1.43 3.17
C SER A 101 -8.87 -0.84 2.28
N VAL A 102 -8.56 -1.50 1.16
CA VAL A 102 -7.61 -0.96 0.17
C VAL A 102 -8.15 0.35 -0.39
N ASP A 103 -9.43 0.39 -0.75
CA ASP A 103 -10.07 1.60 -1.27
C ASP A 103 -10.15 2.69 -0.20
N ASP A 104 -10.43 2.31 1.06
CA ASP A 104 -10.50 3.25 2.16
C ASP A 104 -9.17 3.95 2.38
N PHE A 105 -8.06 3.22 2.31
CA PHE A 105 -6.73 3.81 2.43
C PHE A 105 -6.39 4.68 1.21
N ALA A 106 -6.81 4.30 0.01
CA ALA A 106 -6.60 5.14 -1.16
C ALA A 106 -7.31 6.48 -1.00
N ASP A 107 -8.54 6.48 -0.48
CA ASP A 107 -9.28 7.71 -0.20
C ASP A 107 -8.60 8.54 0.89
N ALA A 108 -8.05 7.88 1.91
CA ALA A 108 -7.32 8.57 2.98
C ALA A 108 -6.06 9.27 2.42
N PHE A 109 -5.31 8.61 1.56
CA PHE A 109 -4.14 9.22 0.90
C PHE A 109 -4.52 10.45 0.08
N LYS A 110 -5.65 10.39 -0.62
CA LYS A 110 -6.10 11.53 -1.44
C LYS A 110 -6.33 12.79 -0.60
N LYS A 111 -6.73 12.62 0.65
CA LYS A 111 -6.91 13.75 1.58
C LYS A 111 -5.59 14.40 1.97
N THR A 112 -4.47 13.71 1.81
CA THR A 112 -3.14 14.21 2.16
C THR A 112 -2.51 15.08 1.06
N GLY A 113 -3.09 15.11 -0.11
CA GLY A 113 -2.52 15.77 -1.29
C GLY A 113 -1.57 14.89 -2.10
N ALA A 114 -1.34 13.65 -1.67
CA ALA A 114 -0.54 12.70 -2.46
C ALA A 114 -1.27 12.31 -3.74
N VAL A 115 -0.51 11.96 -4.77
CA VAL A 115 -1.04 11.57 -6.08
C VAL A 115 -1.04 10.05 -6.19
N GLU A 116 -2.18 9.49 -6.61
CA GLU A 116 -2.26 8.06 -6.86
C GLU A 116 -1.37 7.70 -8.05
N GLY A 117 -0.35 6.88 -7.80
CA GLY A 117 0.64 6.55 -8.82
C GLY A 117 0.29 5.33 -9.66
N ALA A 118 -0.60 4.48 -9.15
CA ALA A 118 -1.08 3.29 -9.85
C ALA A 118 -2.45 2.90 -9.28
N PRO A 119 -3.31 2.26 -10.08
CA PRO A 119 -4.58 1.75 -9.55
C PRO A 119 -4.36 0.73 -8.43
N VAL A 120 -5.30 0.65 -7.51
CA VAL A 120 -5.23 -0.32 -6.40
C VAL A 120 -5.14 -1.75 -6.92
N VAL A 121 -4.45 -2.61 -6.19
CA VAL A 121 -4.36 -4.04 -6.50
C VAL A 121 -5.03 -4.82 -5.38
N LYS A 122 -6.05 -5.59 -5.72
CA LYS A 122 -6.80 -6.40 -4.77
C LYS A 122 -6.55 -7.87 -5.05
N ILE A 123 -6.23 -8.62 -4.01
CA ILE A 123 -5.86 -10.02 -4.12
C ILE A 123 -6.82 -10.87 -3.28
N ASP A 124 -7.33 -11.94 -3.88
CA ASP A 124 -8.22 -12.87 -3.20
C ASP A 124 -7.36 -13.85 -2.39
N LEU A 125 -7.40 -13.72 -1.06
CA LEU A 125 -6.65 -14.54 -0.11
C LEU A 125 -5.14 -14.40 -0.32
N ALA A 126 -4.42 -15.47 -0.62
CA ALA A 126 -2.97 -15.44 -0.81
C ALA A 126 -2.59 -15.12 -2.26
N PRO A 127 -1.48 -14.37 -2.48
CA PRO A 127 -1.06 -14.07 -3.85
C PRO A 127 -0.67 -15.32 -4.63
N GLU A 128 -1.16 -15.39 -5.87
CA GLU A 128 -0.82 -16.43 -6.83
C GLU A 128 0.07 -15.83 -7.93
N GLU A 129 0.43 -16.63 -8.92
CA GLU A 129 1.36 -16.20 -9.98
C GLU A 129 0.89 -14.96 -10.73
N ASP A 130 -0.39 -14.89 -11.08
CA ASP A 130 -0.95 -13.71 -11.77
C ASP A 130 -0.92 -12.48 -10.87
N ASP A 131 -1.11 -12.67 -9.57
CA ASP A 131 -1.06 -11.59 -8.59
C ASP A 131 0.36 -11.05 -8.44
N ILE A 132 1.36 -11.93 -8.47
CA ILE A 132 2.76 -11.52 -8.43
C ILE A 132 3.09 -10.64 -9.63
N THR A 133 2.64 -11.03 -10.82
CA THR A 133 2.82 -10.24 -12.03
C THR A 133 2.15 -8.87 -11.91
N ALA A 134 0.93 -8.84 -11.36
CA ALA A 134 0.20 -7.59 -11.14
C ALA A 134 0.91 -6.67 -10.15
N LEU A 135 1.48 -7.22 -9.07
CA LEU A 135 2.22 -6.45 -8.09
C LEU A 135 3.52 -5.89 -8.66
N GLN A 136 4.20 -6.66 -9.50
CA GLN A 136 5.41 -6.18 -10.19
C GLN A 136 5.07 -5.02 -11.12
N ALA A 137 3.96 -5.11 -11.86
CA ALA A 137 3.49 -4.04 -12.74
C ALA A 137 3.09 -2.80 -11.92
N PHE A 138 2.48 -3.00 -10.78
CA PHE A 138 2.10 -1.95 -9.84
C PHE A 138 3.33 -1.15 -9.38
N ALA A 139 4.39 -1.85 -8.97
CA ALA A 139 5.63 -1.19 -8.55
C ALA A 139 6.25 -0.38 -9.70
N LYS A 140 6.29 -0.93 -10.91
CA LYS A 140 6.80 -0.24 -12.09
C LYS A 140 6.00 1.02 -12.39
N GLN A 141 4.68 0.95 -12.30
CA GLN A 141 3.82 2.08 -12.57
C GLN A 141 4.01 3.19 -11.53
N LEU A 142 4.15 2.83 -10.25
CA LEU A 142 4.42 3.81 -9.19
C LEU A 142 5.72 4.55 -9.46
N LEU A 143 6.76 3.84 -9.81
CA LEU A 143 8.06 4.46 -10.14
C LEU A 143 7.95 5.33 -11.38
N ALA A 144 7.24 4.87 -12.42
CA ALA A 144 7.06 5.64 -13.65
C ALA A 144 6.32 6.95 -13.38
N THR A 145 5.30 6.93 -12.53
CA THR A 145 4.55 8.13 -12.15
C THR A 145 5.45 9.10 -11.39
N TYR A 146 6.25 8.60 -10.46
CA TYR A 146 7.21 9.41 -9.73
C TYR A 146 8.21 10.08 -10.70
N ASN A 147 8.78 9.30 -11.60
CA ASN A 147 9.76 9.81 -12.56
C ASN A 147 9.17 10.87 -13.51
N ALA A 148 7.88 10.73 -13.86
CA ALA A 148 7.20 11.68 -14.74
C ALA A 148 7.00 13.04 -14.07
N GLN A 149 6.96 13.10 -12.73
CA GLN A 149 6.78 14.33 -11.97
C GLN A 149 8.10 15.01 -11.60
N ASN A 150 9.21 14.31 -11.77
CA ASN A 150 10.53 14.81 -11.31
C ASN A 150 11.60 14.86 -12.42
#